data_c339728054faeabe25a721b6841a61b3
#
_entry.id   c339728054faeabe25a721b6841a61b3
#
_cell.length_a   1.000
_cell.length_b   1.000
_cell.length_c   1.000
_cell.angle_alpha   90.00
_cell.angle_beta   90.00
_cell.angle_gamma   90.00
#
_symmetry.space_group_name_H-M   'P 1'
#
loop_
_entity.id
_entity.type
_entity.pdbx_description
1 polymer ?
#
loop_
_entity_poly.entity_id
_entity_poly.type
_entity_poly.pdbx_seq_one_letter_code
_entity_poly.pdbx_strand_id
1 'polypeptide(L)'
;MFVRGTRRSLREHAARAAVDAPAKLNLSLRILGRRADGYHELDSLVAPIHIADRVTVWVSANADPLVSFQVVPDGAAPAGAENLCVRAAVLYLDRTKTTARIRIELEKCLPIGAGMGGGSSDAAAILRSLNTLADRPVPLAELSGWALELGADVPFFLLGGPARMQGIGEILQPAIVPSSIGPGLVVAFHGTPLETRHVYAKYDDSLTSEQSASRVCGFIVSNGPSPFLGNDLEAAACQLLPSLRDLKQLLRGLGARDVAMTGSGSAIFGLWNCAEEAESAARSLEAMGIWARATSILDTLPEVSVRDADDDGRSPSW
;
A
#
# COMPACT_ATOMS: atom_id res chain seq x y z
N MET A 1 13.69 -30.29 27.97
CA MET A 1 13.98 -29.00 28.65
C MET A 1 13.21 -27.95 27.87
N PHE A 2 11.97 -27.65 28.29
CA PHE A 2 11.13 -26.64 27.61
C PHE A 2 11.71 -25.27 27.96
N VAL A 3 12.28 -24.59 26.98
CA VAL A 3 12.60 -23.17 27.08
C VAL A 3 11.25 -22.44 27.24
N ARG A 4 10.98 -21.94 28.46
CA ARG A 4 9.85 -21.01 28.68
C ARG A 4 10.12 -19.80 27.80
N GLY A 5 9.37 -19.69 26.70
CA GLY A 5 9.34 -18.49 25.89
C GLY A 5 9.01 -17.32 26.82
N THR A 6 9.96 -16.42 27.00
CA THR A 6 9.75 -15.19 27.77
C THR A 6 8.68 -14.41 27.07
N ARG A 7 7.53 -14.15 27.75
CA ARG A 7 6.47 -13.27 27.23
C ARG A 7 7.10 -11.96 26.79
N ARG A 8 6.76 -11.52 25.59
CA ARG A 8 7.04 -10.15 25.14
C ARG A 8 6.05 -9.24 25.84
N SER A 9 6.48 -8.04 26.25
CA SER A 9 5.61 -7.01 26.82
C SER A 9 5.67 -5.77 25.95
N LEU A 10 4.63 -4.99 25.97
CA LEU A 10 4.63 -3.61 25.49
C LEU A 10 5.08 -2.72 26.64
N ARG A 11 5.52 -1.50 26.36
CA ARG A 11 6.03 -0.55 27.38
C ARG A 11 5.04 -0.43 28.53
N GLU A 12 5.53 -0.47 29.77
CA GLU A 12 4.70 -0.49 30.99
C GLU A 12 3.87 0.79 31.18
N HIS A 13 4.37 1.92 30.68
CA HIS A 13 3.65 3.19 30.70
C HIS A 13 2.81 3.36 29.44
N ALA A 14 1.70 4.08 29.55
CA ALA A 14 0.90 4.43 28.39
C ALA A 14 1.78 5.14 27.34
N ALA A 15 1.85 4.58 26.16
CA ALA A 15 2.70 5.08 25.08
C ALA A 15 1.87 5.32 23.81
N ARG A 16 2.30 6.31 23.04
CA ARG A 16 1.73 6.66 21.74
C ARG A 16 2.77 6.48 20.66
N ALA A 17 2.39 5.78 19.58
CA ALA A 17 3.16 5.72 18.35
C ALA A 17 2.36 6.37 17.22
N ALA A 18 3.03 7.13 16.37
CA ALA A 18 2.41 7.69 15.18
C ALA A 18 3.34 7.53 13.98
N VAL A 19 2.74 7.19 12.82
CA VAL A 19 3.49 6.95 11.58
C VAL A 19 2.63 7.26 10.36
N ASP A 20 3.26 7.78 9.32
CA ASP A 20 2.63 7.88 8.02
C ASP A 20 2.66 6.52 7.33
N ALA A 21 1.52 6.13 6.78
CA ALA A 21 1.31 4.89 6.04
C ALA A 21 1.25 5.21 4.53
N PRO A 22 2.40 5.18 3.81
CA PRO A 22 2.49 5.65 2.44
C PRO A 22 1.73 4.74 1.47
N ALA A 23 1.23 5.31 0.38
CA ALA A 23 0.76 4.55 -0.76
C ALA A 23 1.93 3.92 -1.53
N LYS A 24 1.63 2.97 -2.42
CA LYS A 24 2.59 2.41 -3.37
C LYS A 24 2.12 2.63 -4.80
N LEU A 25 3.09 2.63 -5.72
CA LEU A 25 2.85 2.49 -7.14
C LEU A 25 3.52 1.22 -7.66
N ASN A 26 2.80 0.45 -8.46
CA ASN A 26 3.43 -0.53 -9.34
C ASN A 26 3.92 0.24 -10.57
N LEU A 27 5.22 0.54 -10.63
CA LEU A 27 5.85 1.19 -11.78
C LEU A 27 5.84 0.26 -12.99
N SER A 28 5.96 -1.04 -12.74
CA SER A 28 5.64 -2.09 -13.71
C SER A 28 4.84 -3.19 -13.03
N LEU A 29 3.97 -3.87 -13.77
CA LEU A 29 3.28 -5.07 -13.33
C LEU A 29 3.14 -6.02 -14.51
N ARG A 30 3.80 -7.16 -14.42
CA ARG A 30 3.78 -8.23 -15.42
C ARG A 30 3.12 -9.46 -14.82
N ILE A 31 2.31 -10.12 -15.62
CA ILE A 31 1.73 -11.42 -15.28
C ILE A 31 2.52 -12.47 -16.06
N LEU A 32 3.26 -13.32 -15.33
CA LEU A 32 4.11 -14.34 -15.91
C LEU A 32 3.34 -15.62 -16.24
N GLY A 33 2.20 -15.85 -15.59
CA GLY A 33 1.34 -17.00 -15.81
C GLY A 33 0.32 -17.18 -14.71
N ARG A 34 -0.52 -18.21 -14.85
CA ARG A 34 -1.48 -18.65 -13.85
C ARG A 34 -0.99 -19.91 -13.16
N ARG A 35 -1.00 -19.92 -11.82
CA ARG A 35 -0.59 -21.02 -10.97
C ARG A 35 -1.70 -22.07 -10.85
N ALA A 36 -1.34 -23.26 -10.42
CA ALA A 36 -2.31 -24.35 -10.19
C ALA A 36 -3.29 -24.05 -9.05
N ASP A 37 -2.91 -23.17 -8.10
CA ASP A 37 -3.75 -22.70 -7.01
C ASP A 37 -4.74 -21.60 -7.42
N GLY A 38 -4.72 -21.20 -8.71
CA GLY A 38 -5.62 -20.19 -9.28
C GLY A 38 -5.10 -18.76 -9.20
N TYR A 39 -4.04 -18.48 -8.46
CA TYR A 39 -3.37 -17.19 -8.44
C TYR A 39 -2.50 -16.95 -9.66
N HIS A 40 -2.12 -15.69 -9.89
CA HIS A 40 -1.22 -15.30 -10.97
C HIS A 40 0.19 -15.08 -10.45
N GLU A 41 1.16 -15.61 -11.16
CA GLU A 41 2.57 -15.32 -10.96
C GLU A 41 2.89 -13.92 -11.48
N LEU A 42 3.46 -13.06 -10.65
CA LEU A 42 3.73 -11.66 -10.94
C LEU A 42 5.22 -11.36 -10.99
N ASP A 43 5.58 -10.30 -11.71
CA ASP A 43 6.85 -9.60 -11.61
C ASP A 43 6.56 -8.09 -11.72
N SER A 44 6.83 -7.36 -10.65
CA SER A 44 6.46 -5.95 -10.53
C SER A 44 7.57 -5.16 -9.85
N LEU A 45 7.90 -3.99 -10.40
CA LEU A 45 8.67 -2.97 -9.68
C LEU A 45 7.69 -2.08 -8.92
N VAL A 46 7.82 -2.08 -7.60
CA VAL A 46 6.92 -1.35 -6.70
C VAL A 46 7.72 -0.33 -5.90
N ALA A 47 7.17 0.87 -5.75
CA ALA A 47 7.79 1.93 -4.96
C ALA A 47 6.77 2.62 -4.05
N PRO A 48 7.12 2.96 -2.80
CA PRO A 48 6.29 3.79 -1.95
C PRO A 48 6.40 5.25 -2.41
N ILE A 49 5.37 6.06 -2.11
CA ILE A 49 5.28 7.46 -2.53
C ILE A 49 4.90 8.37 -1.37
N HIS A 50 5.16 9.69 -1.49
CA HIS A 50 4.89 10.72 -0.47
C HIS A 50 3.40 11.08 -0.28
N ILE A 51 2.47 10.19 -0.64
CA ILE A 51 1.06 10.31 -0.32
C ILE A 51 0.75 9.22 0.70
N ALA A 52 0.23 9.58 1.86
CA ALA A 52 0.07 8.66 2.97
C ALA A 52 -1.21 8.89 3.76
N ASP A 53 -1.71 7.85 4.38
CA ASP A 53 -2.61 7.93 5.52
C ASP A 53 -1.80 8.17 6.80
N ARG A 54 -2.44 8.63 7.88
CA ARG A 54 -1.80 8.78 9.19
C ARG A 54 -2.36 7.77 10.17
N VAL A 55 -1.49 6.96 10.75
CA VAL A 55 -1.85 5.99 11.79
C VAL A 55 -1.31 6.44 13.12
N THR A 56 -2.18 6.50 14.14
CA THR A 56 -1.82 6.75 15.53
C THR A 56 -2.30 5.59 16.38
N VAL A 57 -1.42 5.06 17.22
CA VAL A 57 -1.68 3.92 18.11
C VAL A 57 -1.36 4.32 19.53
N TRP A 58 -2.31 4.18 20.44
CA TRP A 58 -2.08 4.28 21.88
C TRP A 58 -2.13 2.90 22.48
N VAL A 59 -1.22 2.64 23.42
CA VAL A 59 -1.09 1.35 24.09
C VAL A 59 -1.09 1.57 25.59
N SER A 60 -1.92 0.79 26.30
CA SER A 60 -1.85 0.63 27.76
C SER A 60 -1.57 -0.84 28.05
N ALA A 61 -0.37 -1.13 28.51
CA ALA A 61 0.05 -2.49 28.86
C ALA A 61 -0.65 -2.99 30.13
N ASN A 62 -0.67 -4.32 30.28
CA ASN A 62 -1.25 -5.01 31.46
C ASN A 62 -2.72 -4.67 31.76
N ALA A 63 -3.45 -4.14 30.78
CA ALA A 63 -4.88 -3.87 30.85
C ALA A 63 -5.68 -5.01 30.21
N ASP A 64 -6.97 -5.09 30.53
CA ASP A 64 -7.86 -6.03 29.83
C ASP A 64 -7.78 -5.82 28.32
N PRO A 65 -7.55 -6.87 27.55
CA PRO A 65 -7.30 -6.72 26.10
C PRO A 65 -8.53 -6.14 25.40
N LEU A 66 -8.31 -5.01 24.74
CA LEU A 66 -9.32 -4.33 23.94
C LEU A 66 -8.62 -3.64 22.76
N VAL A 67 -9.16 -3.80 21.57
CA VAL A 67 -8.74 -3.03 20.39
C VAL A 67 -9.91 -2.13 20.00
N SER A 68 -9.74 -0.83 20.12
CA SER A 68 -10.68 0.18 19.64
C SER A 68 -10.12 0.85 18.39
N PHE A 69 -11.00 1.16 17.44
CA PHE A 69 -10.63 1.73 16.15
C PHE A 69 -11.54 2.89 15.78
N GLN A 70 -10.93 3.97 15.32
CA GLN A 70 -11.61 5.14 14.79
C GLN A 70 -10.96 5.53 13.45
N VAL A 71 -11.78 5.88 12.47
CA VAL A 71 -11.30 6.42 11.18
C VAL A 71 -11.75 7.87 11.04
N VAL A 72 -10.89 8.70 10.46
CA VAL A 72 -11.15 10.14 10.20
C VAL A 72 -10.85 10.42 8.71
N PRO A 73 -11.79 11.01 7.95
CA PRO A 73 -13.17 11.31 8.33
C PRO A 73 -14.00 10.04 8.56
N ASP A 74 -15.08 10.18 9.31
CA ASP A 74 -15.99 9.07 9.61
C ASP A 74 -16.53 8.43 8.32
N GLY A 75 -16.56 7.09 8.27
CA GLY A 75 -16.98 6.35 7.07
C GLY A 75 -15.93 6.24 5.95
N ALA A 76 -14.76 6.84 6.09
CA ALA A 76 -13.68 6.77 5.08
C ALA A 76 -13.02 5.38 4.97
N ALA A 77 -13.30 4.44 5.88
CA ALA A 77 -12.90 3.04 5.81
C ALA A 77 -13.88 2.19 6.65
N PRO A 78 -13.93 0.85 6.44
CA PRO A 78 -14.69 -0.03 7.32
C PRO A 78 -14.24 0.12 8.78
N ALA A 79 -15.20 0.23 9.70
CA ALA A 79 -14.91 0.47 11.12
C ALA A 79 -14.90 -0.80 11.98
N GLY A 80 -15.24 -1.96 11.41
CA GLY A 80 -15.40 -3.22 12.13
C GLY A 80 -14.13 -4.08 12.22
N ALA A 81 -14.31 -5.29 12.74
CA ALA A 81 -13.24 -6.27 12.92
C ALA A 81 -12.59 -6.75 11.60
N GLU A 82 -13.25 -6.53 10.47
CA GLU A 82 -12.74 -6.78 9.13
C GLU A 82 -11.67 -5.78 8.68
N ASN A 83 -11.56 -4.62 9.35
CA ASN A 83 -10.52 -3.63 9.03
C ASN A 83 -9.12 -4.21 9.29
N LEU A 84 -8.22 -4.04 8.31
CA LEU A 84 -6.87 -4.61 8.39
C LEU A 84 -6.06 -4.03 9.56
N CYS A 85 -6.31 -2.79 9.99
CA CYS A 85 -5.67 -2.21 11.18
C CYS A 85 -6.05 -2.98 12.45
N VAL A 86 -7.35 -3.28 12.62
CA VAL A 86 -7.84 -4.06 13.75
C VAL A 86 -7.27 -5.47 13.71
N ARG A 87 -7.32 -6.12 12.56
CA ARG A 87 -6.76 -7.47 12.36
C ARG A 87 -5.26 -7.52 12.65
N ALA A 88 -4.50 -6.51 12.23
CA ALA A 88 -3.06 -6.40 12.49
C ALA A 88 -2.77 -6.29 14.00
N ALA A 89 -3.51 -5.46 14.72
CA ALA A 89 -3.37 -5.32 16.16
C ALA A 89 -3.70 -6.63 16.91
N VAL A 90 -4.83 -7.25 16.57
CA VAL A 90 -5.24 -8.53 17.17
C VAL A 90 -4.22 -9.63 16.88
N LEU A 91 -3.75 -9.74 15.63
CA LEU A 91 -2.72 -10.70 15.24
C LEU A 91 -1.43 -10.50 16.04
N TYR A 92 -0.97 -9.26 16.19
CA TYR A 92 0.23 -8.94 16.96
C TYR A 92 0.10 -9.35 18.43
N LEU A 93 -1.00 -9.01 19.10
CA LEU A 93 -1.27 -9.41 20.48
C LEU A 93 -1.33 -10.94 20.65
N ASP A 94 -2.01 -11.62 19.72
CA ASP A 94 -2.11 -13.08 19.79
C ASP A 94 -0.75 -13.74 19.61
N ARG A 95 0.04 -13.35 18.62
CA ARG A 95 1.35 -13.94 18.32
C ARG A 95 2.38 -13.67 19.43
N THR A 96 2.35 -12.49 20.04
CA THR A 96 3.24 -12.14 21.15
C THR A 96 2.74 -12.62 22.50
N LYS A 97 1.48 -13.08 22.60
CA LYS A 97 0.79 -13.40 23.87
C LYS A 97 0.82 -12.24 24.86
N THR A 98 0.75 -11.02 24.32
CA THR A 98 0.74 -9.78 25.10
C THR A 98 -0.70 -9.39 25.42
N THR A 99 -0.95 -8.93 26.64
CA THR A 99 -2.22 -8.32 27.04
C THR A 99 -2.07 -6.81 27.11
N ALA A 100 -2.84 -6.11 26.31
CA ALA A 100 -2.83 -4.65 26.26
C ALA A 100 -4.16 -4.12 25.76
N ARG A 101 -4.49 -2.90 26.16
CA ARG A 101 -5.55 -2.11 25.53
C ARG A 101 -4.91 -1.27 24.43
N ILE A 102 -5.47 -1.33 23.23
CA ILE A 102 -4.98 -0.62 22.05
C ILE A 102 -6.11 0.28 21.53
N ARG A 103 -5.81 1.55 21.33
CA ARG A 103 -6.65 2.46 20.56
C ARG A 103 -5.93 2.81 19.27
N ILE A 104 -6.64 2.75 18.16
CA ILE A 104 -6.15 3.07 16.82
C ILE A 104 -6.97 4.23 16.28
N GLU A 105 -6.29 5.25 15.77
CA GLU A 105 -6.87 6.32 14.97
C GLU A 105 -6.21 6.33 13.61
N LEU A 106 -7.03 6.25 12.56
CA LEU A 106 -6.62 6.26 11.16
C LEU A 106 -7.17 7.50 10.48
N GLU A 107 -6.29 8.45 10.15
CA GLU A 107 -6.62 9.60 9.30
C GLU A 107 -6.44 9.19 7.83
N LYS A 108 -7.57 9.09 7.12
CA LYS A 108 -7.62 8.54 5.77
C LYS A 108 -7.51 9.64 4.71
N CYS A 109 -6.43 9.63 3.94
CA CYS A 109 -6.17 10.52 2.83
C CYS A 109 -6.19 9.78 1.48
N LEU A 110 -5.88 8.49 1.50
CA LEU A 110 -5.84 7.64 0.31
C LEU A 110 -7.24 7.14 -0.06
N PRO A 111 -7.65 7.21 -1.34
CA PRO A 111 -8.92 6.66 -1.78
C PRO A 111 -8.92 5.12 -1.67
N ILE A 112 -10.07 4.56 -1.26
CA ILE A 112 -10.24 3.12 -1.12
C ILE A 112 -10.42 2.47 -2.50
N GLY A 113 -9.81 1.30 -2.67
CA GLY A 113 -9.97 0.49 -3.88
C GLY A 113 -9.32 1.09 -5.13
N ALA A 114 -8.35 1.98 -4.95
CA ALA A 114 -7.63 2.65 -6.03
C ALA A 114 -6.38 1.88 -6.52
N GLY A 115 -6.06 0.72 -5.97
CA GLY A 115 -4.87 -0.07 -6.36
C GLY A 115 -3.55 0.42 -5.76
N MET A 116 -3.60 1.34 -4.81
CA MET A 116 -2.42 1.96 -4.17
C MET A 116 -1.96 1.30 -2.87
N GLY A 117 -2.57 0.19 -2.45
CA GLY A 117 -2.16 -0.56 -1.27
C GLY A 117 -2.43 0.12 0.08
N GLY A 118 -3.30 1.14 0.15
CA GLY A 118 -3.52 1.93 1.37
C GLY A 118 -3.86 1.09 2.60
N GLY A 119 -4.87 0.21 2.54
CA GLY A 119 -5.22 -0.65 3.67
C GLY A 119 -4.11 -1.61 4.11
N SER A 120 -3.28 -2.08 3.18
CA SER A 120 -2.10 -2.91 3.49
C SER A 120 -1.01 -2.08 4.17
N SER A 121 -0.83 -0.84 3.73
CA SER A 121 0.08 0.13 4.37
C SER A 121 -0.36 0.46 5.78
N ASP A 122 -1.67 0.72 5.99
CA ASP A 122 -2.24 0.99 7.30
C ASP A 122 -2.00 -0.18 8.26
N ALA A 123 -2.23 -1.41 7.81
CA ALA A 123 -1.96 -2.62 8.60
C ALA A 123 -0.48 -2.80 8.96
N ALA A 124 0.41 -2.56 7.99
CA ALA A 124 1.86 -2.59 8.23
C ALA A 124 2.28 -1.50 9.22
N ALA A 125 1.69 -0.31 9.14
CA ALA A 125 1.92 0.78 10.09
C ALA A 125 1.54 0.39 11.51
N ILE A 126 0.43 -0.34 11.71
CA ILE A 126 0.06 -0.91 13.02
C ILE A 126 1.11 -1.90 13.50
N LEU A 127 1.53 -2.86 12.65
CA LEU A 127 2.55 -3.85 13.04
C LEU A 127 3.87 -3.17 13.42
N ARG A 128 4.31 -2.17 12.66
CA ARG A 128 5.52 -1.39 12.92
C ARG A 128 5.41 -0.61 14.23
N SER A 129 4.28 0.05 14.46
CA SER A 129 4.01 0.82 15.68
C SER A 129 4.06 -0.06 16.93
N LEU A 130 3.35 -1.18 16.93
CA LEU A 130 3.34 -2.11 18.05
C LEU A 130 4.71 -2.75 18.28
N ASN A 131 5.42 -3.07 17.20
CA ASN A 131 6.76 -3.65 17.29
C ASN A 131 7.80 -2.65 17.84
N THR A 132 7.65 -1.37 17.51
CA THR A 132 8.51 -0.29 18.08
C THR A 132 8.22 -0.04 19.56
N LEU A 133 6.97 -0.24 20.00
CA LEU A 133 6.57 -0.11 21.39
C LEU A 133 6.87 -1.35 22.23
N ALA A 134 7.32 -2.44 21.64
CA ALA A 134 7.63 -3.68 22.35
C ALA A 134 9.00 -3.61 23.02
N ASP A 135 9.11 -4.14 24.25
CA ASP A 135 10.40 -4.27 24.95
C ASP A 135 11.39 -5.17 24.21
N ARG A 136 10.86 -6.14 23.48
CA ARG A 136 11.62 -7.06 22.63
C ARG A 136 10.95 -7.13 21.26
N PRO A 137 11.38 -6.30 20.30
CA PRO A 137 10.83 -6.30 18.97
C PRO A 137 10.87 -7.68 18.30
N VAL A 138 9.85 -7.97 17.52
CA VAL A 138 9.79 -9.16 16.66
C VAL A 138 10.78 -8.95 15.52
N PRO A 139 11.63 -9.93 15.17
CA PRO A 139 12.49 -9.84 14.01
C PRO A 139 11.70 -9.61 12.72
N LEU A 140 12.24 -8.80 11.80
CA LEU A 140 11.55 -8.41 10.57
C LEU A 140 11.06 -9.62 9.76
N ALA A 141 11.86 -10.68 9.67
CA ALA A 141 11.47 -11.89 8.93
C ALA A 141 10.25 -12.58 9.53
N GLU A 142 10.14 -12.65 10.86
CA GLU A 142 8.99 -13.20 11.57
C GLU A 142 7.76 -12.30 11.39
N LEU A 143 7.94 -10.99 11.55
CA LEU A 143 6.88 -9.98 11.37
C LEU A 143 6.32 -9.97 9.95
N SER A 144 7.20 -10.16 8.93
CA SER A 144 6.80 -10.27 7.53
C SER A 144 5.96 -11.53 7.26
N GLY A 145 6.26 -12.64 7.95
CA GLY A 145 5.42 -13.83 7.89
C GLY A 145 4.00 -13.58 8.41
N TRP A 146 3.87 -12.84 9.53
CA TRP A 146 2.55 -12.45 10.05
C TRP A 146 1.83 -11.45 9.13
N ALA A 147 2.57 -10.51 8.56
CA ALA A 147 2.04 -9.53 7.63
C ALA A 147 1.40 -10.18 6.40
N LEU A 148 1.99 -11.26 5.89
CA LEU A 148 1.46 -12.00 4.74
C LEU A 148 0.07 -12.61 5.01
N GLU A 149 -0.24 -12.99 6.27
CA GLU A 149 -1.55 -13.49 6.66
C GLU A 149 -2.66 -12.41 6.58
N LEU A 150 -2.27 -11.15 6.65
CA LEU A 150 -3.19 -10.01 6.50
C LEU A 150 -3.45 -9.67 5.03
N GLY A 151 -2.45 -9.85 4.17
CA GLY A 151 -2.55 -9.58 2.74
C GLY A 151 -1.19 -9.57 2.03
N ALA A 152 -1.18 -9.88 0.74
CA ALA A 152 0.04 -10.02 -0.06
C ALA A 152 0.90 -8.74 -0.13
N ASP A 153 0.27 -7.56 -0.12
CA ASP A 153 0.97 -6.27 -0.16
C ASP A 153 1.50 -5.81 1.22
N VAL A 154 1.03 -6.40 2.34
CA VAL A 154 1.40 -5.92 3.68
C VAL A 154 2.91 -6.04 3.97
N PRO A 155 3.59 -7.15 3.60
CA PRO A 155 5.04 -7.29 3.81
C PRO A 155 5.87 -6.23 3.09
N PHE A 156 5.42 -5.73 1.93
CA PHE A 156 6.11 -4.66 1.19
C PHE A 156 6.31 -3.41 2.07
N PHE A 157 5.29 -3.03 2.84
CA PHE A 157 5.34 -1.86 3.73
C PHE A 157 6.11 -2.11 5.05
N LEU A 158 6.70 -3.29 5.22
CA LEU A 158 7.68 -3.58 6.26
C LEU A 158 9.13 -3.56 5.74
N LEU A 159 9.34 -3.75 4.43
CA LEU A 159 10.66 -3.89 3.81
C LEU A 159 11.50 -2.60 3.87
N GLY A 160 10.86 -1.44 3.76
CA GLY A 160 11.53 -0.17 3.97
C GLY A 160 11.69 0.74 2.75
N GLY A 161 11.49 0.28 1.52
CA GLY A 161 11.67 1.09 0.31
C GLY A 161 11.22 0.40 -0.96
N PRO A 162 11.65 0.88 -2.15
CA PRO A 162 11.31 0.27 -3.41
C PRO A 162 11.78 -1.19 -3.50
N ALA A 163 10.97 -2.03 -4.15
CA ALA A 163 11.23 -3.45 -4.28
C ALA A 163 10.78 -4.04 -5.62
N ARG A 164 11.46 -5.08 -6.06
CA ARG A 164 10.92 -6.03 -7.01
C ARG A 164 10.05 -7.03 -6.25
N MET A 165 8.83 -7.16 -6.67
CA MET A 165 7.80 -8.00 -6.08
C MET A 165 7.48 -9.14 -7.05
N GLN A 166 7.60 -10.38 -6.59
CA GLN A 166 7.39 -11.59 -7.38
C GLN A 166 6.47 -12.59 -6.66
N GLY A 167 6.17 -13.72 -7.29
CA GLY A 167 5.20 -14.68 -6.79
C GLY A 167 3.78 -14.14 -6.93
N ILE A 168 2.98 -14.22 -5.89
CA ILE A 168 1.66 -13.55 -5.79
C ILE A 168 1.78 -12.15 -5.14
N GLY A 169 3.03 -11.67 -4.91
CA GLY A 169 3.37 -10.42 -4.23
C GLY A 169 4.20 -10.62 -2.96
N GLU A 170 4.46 -11.86 -2.55
CA GLU A 170 5.13 -12.21 -1.29
C GLU A 170 6.66 -12.26 -1.39
N ILE A 171 7.22 -12.44 -2.58
CA ILE A 171 8.68 -12.49 -2.78
C ILE A 171 9.18 -11.09 -3.05
N LEU A 172 9.85 -10.50 -2.06
CA LEU A 172 10.31 -9.13 -2.10
C LEU A 172 11.84 -9.05 -2.12
N GLN A 173 12.36 -8.28 -3.06
CA GLN A 173 13.79 -7.97 -3.17
C GLN A 173 13.96 -6.46 -3.26
N PRO A 174 14.80 -5.83 -2.42
CA PRO A 174 15.09 -4.40 -2.56
C PRO A 174 15.51 -4.06 -3.99
N ALA A 175 15.01 -2.94 -4.51
CA ALA A 175 15.25 -2.50 -5.88
C ALA A 175 15.56 -1.00 -5.94
N ILE A 176 16.22 -0.60 -7.01
CA ILE A 176 16.48 0.81 -7.30
C ILE A 176 15.46 1.26 -8.35
N VAL A 177 14.78 2.36 -8.07
CA VAL A 177 13.91 2.99 -9.05
C VAL A 177 14.77 3.71 -10.10
N PRO A 178 14.51 3.47 -11.40
CA PRO A 178 15.26 4.16 -12.45
C PRO A 178 15.11 5.68 -12.36
N SER A 179 16.20 6.41 -12.52
CA SER A 179 16.21 7.88 -12.51
C SER A 179 15.32 8.51 -13.60
N SER A 180 15.00 7.75 -14.65
CA SER A 180 14.06 8.14 -15.69
C SER A 180 12.63 8.34 -15.20
N ILE A 181 12.26 7.84 -14.02
CA ILE A 181 10.97 8.14 -13.39
C ILE A 181 10.87 9.64 -13.09
N GLY A 182 11.98 10.26 -12.65
CA GLY A 182 12.05 11.71 -12.42
C GLY A 182 11.32 12.16 -11.14
N PRO A 183 11.39 13.45 -10.84
CA PRO A 183 10.87 14.01 -9.59
C PRO A 183 9.39 14.38 -9.65
N GLY A 184 8.79 14.47 -10.85
CA GLY A 184 7.40 14.90 -11.02
C GLY A 184 6.47 13.70 -11.24
N LEU A 185 5.66 13.38 -10.24
CA LEU A 185 4.61 12.35 -10.30
C LEU A 185 3.26 12.98 -9.96
N VAL A 186 2.21 12.57 -10.66
CA VAL A 186 0.82 12.81 -10.23
C VAL A 186 0.11 11.47 -10.17
N VAL A 187 -0.60 11.21 -9.09
CA VAL A 187 -1.54 10.11 -8.99
C VAL A 187 -2.94 10.69 -9.07
N ALA A 188 -3.79 10.11 -9.90
CA ALA A 188 -5.16 10.54 -10.10
C ALA A 188 -6.14 9.35 -9.97
N PHE A 189 -7.30 9.61 -9.37
CA PHE A 189 -8.34 8.62 -9.16
C PHE A 189 -9.72 9.23 -9.48
N HIS A 190 -10.47 8.60 -10.37
CA HIS A 190 -11.74 9.12 -10.86
C HIS A 190 -12.95 8.80 -9.95
N GLY A 191 -12.72 8.27 -8.75
CA GLY A 191 -13.78 8.01 -7.76
C GLY A 191 -14.43 6.63 -7.85
N THR A 192 -14.16 5.82 -8.88
CA THR A 192 -14.75 4.48 -9.04
C THR A 192 -13.71 3.41 -8.74
N PRO A 193 -13.84 2.64 -7.65
CA PRO A 193 -12.94 1.53 -7.35
C PRO A 193 -13.14 0.36 -8.31
N LEU A 194 -12.09 -0.44 -8.51
CA LEU A 194 -12.14 -1.72 -9.19
C LEU A 194 -11.79 -2.85 -8.21
N GLU A 195 -12.60 -3.90 -8.20
CA GLU A 195 -12.28 -5.10 -7.43
C GLU A 195 -11.22 -5.92 -8.15
N THR A 196 -10.10 -6.16 -7.48
CA THR A 196 -8.94 -6.88 -8.01
C THR A 196 -9.34 -8.20 -8.69
N ARG A 197 -10.21 -9.01 -8.05
CA ARG A 197 -10.67 -10.29 -8.60
C ARG A 197 -11.38 -10.14 -9.96
N HIS A 198 -12.15 -9.07 -10.17
CA HIS A 198 -12.85 -8.85 -11.43
C HIS A 198 -11.89 -8.45 -12.55
N VAL A 199 -10.85 -7.68 -12.20
CA VAL A 199 -9.82 -7.28 -13.18
C VAL A 199 -9.00 -8.49 -13.63
N TYR A 200 -8.60 -9.38 -12.71
CA TYR A 200 -7.91 -10.61 -13.06
C TYR A 200 -8.77 -11.57 -13.87
N ALA A 201 -10.04 -11.75 -13.50
CA ALA A 201 -10.97 -12.56 -14.27
C ALA A 201 -11.12 -12.02 -15.70
N LYS A 202 -11.25 -10.69 -15.84
CA LYS A 202 -11.34 -10.04 -17.15
C LYS A 202 -10.05 -10.16 -17.95
N TYR A 203 -8.90 -10.13 -17.28
CA TYR A 203 -7.60 -10.38 -17.92
C TYR A 203 -7.53 -11.81 -18.47
N ASP A 204 -7.92 -12.82 -17.68
CA ASP A 204 -7.97 -14.22 -18.11
C ASP A 204 -8.87 -14.42 -19.34
N ASP A 205 -10.07 -13.81 -19.33
CA ASP A 205 -11.01 -13.84 -20.47
C ASP A 205 -10.42 -13.25 -21.75
N SER A 206 -9.48 -12.31 -21.62
CA SER A 206 -8.85 -11.64 -22.77
C SER A 206 -7.70 -12.42 -23.38
N LEU A 207 -7.21 -13.46 -22.71
CA LEU A 207 -6.12 -14.30 -23.20
C LEU A 207 -6.65 -15.32 -24.22
N THR A 208 -6.21 -15.20 -25.46
CA THR A 208 -6.40 -16.28 -26.44
C THR A 208 -5.38 -17.41 -26.20
N SER A 209 -5.71 -18.64 -26.60
CA SER A 209 -4.88 -19.83 -26.40
C SER A 209 -3.45 -19.69 -26.93
N GLU A 210 -3.23 -18.90 -28.00
CA GLU A 210 -1.92 -18.65 -28.60
C GLU A 210 -1.07 -17.65 -27.80
N GLN A 211 -1.69 -16.70 -27.12
CA GLN A 211 -1.01 -15.69 -26.31
C GLN A 211 -0.53 -16.22 -24.96
N SER A 212 -1.18 -17.25 -24.43
CA SER A 212 -0.78 -17.90 -23.17
C SER A 212 0.58 -18.62 -23.28
N ALA A 213 0.92 -19.13 -24.45
CA ALA A 213 2.18 -19.88 -24.68
C ALA A 213 3.39 -18.97 -24.99
N SER A 214 3.16 -17.75 -25.50
CA SER A 214 4.20 -16.86 -26.02
C SER A 214 4.84 -15.93 -24.96
N ARG A 215 4.27 -15.82 -23.76
CA ARG A 215 4.69 -14.83 -22.75
C ARG A 215 5.83 -15.28 -21.82
N VAL A 216 6.38 -16.48 -22.01
CA VAL A 216 7.43 -17.03 -21.15
C VAL A 216 8.81 -16.38 -21.35
N CYS A 217 9.02 -15.60 -22.39
CA CYS A 217 10.30 -14.94 -22.66
C CYS A 217 10.11 -13.54 -23.24
N GLY A 218 10.41 -12.53 -22.46
CA GLY A 218 10.71 -11.21 -22.99
C GLY A 218 10.16 -10.07 -22.14
N PHE A 219 11.05 -9.17 -21.73
CA PHE A 219 10.70 -7.81 -21.39
C PHE A 219 9.93 -7.24 -22.58
N ILE A 220 8.60 -7.17 -22.49
CA ILE A 220 7.83 -6.41 -23.47
C ILE A 220 8.14 -4.95 -23.17
N VAL A 221 8.95 -4.35 -24.02
CA VAL A 221 9.19 -2.91 -24.02
C VAL A 221 7.83 -2.25 -24.20
N SER A 222 7.37 -1.49 -23.21
CA SER A 222 6.20 -0.63 -23.38
C SER A 222 6.49 0.31 -24.57
N ASN A 223 5.49 0.53 -25.44
CA ASN A 223 5.64 1.49 -26.56
C ASN A 223 5.69 2.95 -26.08
N GLY A 224 5.88 3.19 -24.78
CA GLY A 224 6.05 4.51 -24.16
C GLY A 224 7.51 4.94 -24.07
N PRO A 225 7.78 6.22 -23.79
CA PRO A 225 9.13 6.76 -23.65
C PRO A 225 9.90 6.17 -22.46
N SER A 226 9.22 5.53 -21.51
CA SER A 226 9.85 4.84 -20.39
C SER A 226 9.68 3.31 -20.51
N PRO A 227 10.75 2.56 -20.83
CA PRO A 227 10.69 1.11 -21.01
C PRO A 227 10.34 0.35 -19.73
N PHE A 228 10.30 1.04 -18.58
CA PHE A 228 10.03 0.44 -17.26
C PHE A 228 8.57 0.57 -16.83
N LEU A 229 7.75 1.39 -17.50
CA LEU A 229 6.33 1.53 -17.18
C LEU A 229 5.50 0.52 -17.97
N GLY A 230 4.55 -0.09 -17.29
CA GLY A 230 3.59 -0.97 -17.93
C GLY A 230 2.81 -1.79 -16.92
N ASN A 231 1.56 -2.10 -17.27
CA ASN A 231 0.69 -2.88 -16.41
C ASN A 231 -0.17 -3.82 -17.28
N ASP A 232 0.09 -5.11 -17.17
CA ASP A 232 -0.62 -6.13 -17.97
C ASP A 232 -2.12 -6.17 -17.68
N LEU A 233 -2.56 -5.70 -16.49
CA LEU A 233 -3.98 -5.62 -16.12
C LEU A 233 -4.70 -4.40 -16.71
N GLU A 234 -3.97 -3.40 -17.24
CA GLU A 234 -4.55 -2.12 -17.65
C GLU A 234 -5.59 -2.28 -18.75
N ALA A 235 -5.34 -3.13 -19.74
CA ALA A 235 -6.28 -3.36 -20.83
C ALA A 235 -7.62 -3.95 -20.33
N ALA A 236 -7.55 -4.90 -19.40
CA ALA A 236 -8.72 -5.51 -18.76
C ALA A 236 -9.47 -4.49 -17.88
N ALA A 237 -8.74 -3.71 -17.09
CA ALA A 237 -9.31 -2.64 -16.27
C ALA A 237 -10.04 -1.59 -17.12
N CYS A 238 -9.45 -1.18 -18.26
CA CYS A 238 -10.07 -0.25 -19.20
C CYS A 238 -11.30 -0.82 -19.93
N GLN A 239 -11.47 -2.15 -19.98
CA GLN A 239 -12.71 -2.76 -20.47
C GLN A 239 -13.81 -2.71 -19.41
N LEU A 240 -13.46 -2.90 -18.13
CA LEU A 240 -14.40 -2.82 -17.02
C LEU A 240 -14.79 -1.37 -16.68
N LEU A 241 -13.84 -0.45 -16.80
CA LEU A 241 -14.02 0.98 -16.50
C LEU A 241 -13.43 1.83 -17.63
N PRO A 242 -14.19 2.11 -18.71
CA PRO A 242 -13.71 2.86 -19.88
C PRO A 242 -13.17 4.26 -19.56
N SER A 243 -13.69 4.94 -18.52
CA SER A 243 -13.22 6.26 -18.07
C SER A 243 -11.74 6.30 -17.67
N LEU A 244 -11.09 5.15 -17.47
CA LEU A 244 -9.65 5.10 -17.28
C LEU A 244 -8.87 5.56 -18.52
N ARG A 245 -9.39 5.29 -19.72
CA ARG A 245 -8.77 5.78 -20.96
C ARG A 245 -8.86 7.30 -21.05
N ASP A 246 -10.00 7.86 -20.64
CA ASP A 246 -10.24 9.30 -20.65
C ASP A 246 -9.32 9.98 -19.65
N LEU A 247 -9.17 9.42 -18.44
CA LEU A 247 -8.24 9.92 -17.42
C LEU A 247 -6.79 9.87 -17.92
N LYS A 248 -6.37 8.81 -18.61
CA LYS A 248 -5.02 8.71 -19.20
C LYS A 248 -4.80 9.78 -20.30
N GLN A 249 -5.81 10.02 -21.15
CA GLN A 249 -5.73 11.07 -22.15
C GLN A 249 -5.65 12.45 -21.53
N LEU A 250 -6.43 12.70 -20.48
CA LEU A 250 -6.41 13.95 -19.73
C LEU A 250 -5.02 14.23 -19.12
N LEU A 251 -4.40 13.22 -18.45
CA LEU A 251 -3.05 13.36 -17.91
C LEU A 251 -2.03 13.69 -19.00
N ARG A 252 -2.11 13.05 -20.17
CA ARG A 252 -1.25 13.37 -21.32
C ARG A 252 -1.52 14.79 -21.84
N GLY A 253 -2.77 15.21 -21.91
CA GLY A 253 -3.15 16.58 -22.29
C GLY A 253 -2.63 17.65 -21.33
N LEU A 254 -2.41 17.29 -20.06
CA LEU A 254 -1.80 18.13 -19.03
C LEU A 254 -0.25 18.06 -19.01
N GLY A 255 0.36 17.39 -20.00
CA GLY A 255 1.81 17.37 -20.17
C GLY A 255 2.53 16.16 -19.57
N ALA A 256 1.80 15.12 -19.13
CA ALA A 256 2.45 13.89 -18.69
C ALA A 256 3.23 13.26 -19.85
N ARG A 257 4.52 13.04 -19.66
CA ARG A 257 5.39 12.38 -20.65
C ARG A 257 5.12 10.88 -20.76
N ASP A 258 4.63 10.27 -19.66
CA ASP A 258 4.19 8.88 -19.63
C ASP A 258 3.08 8.69 -18.59
N VAL A 259 2.21 7.69 -18.80
CA VAL A 259 1.01 7.46 -17.98
C VAL A 259 0.74 5.96 -17.86
N ALA A 260 0.59 5.45 -16.64
CA ALA A 260 0.29 4.05 -16.36
C ALA A 260 -0.72 3.89 -15.23
N MET A 261 -1.36 2.71 -15.17
CA MET A 261 -2.21 2.29 -14.07
C MET A 261 -1.38 1.61 -12.99
N THR A 262 -1.70 1.82 -11.70
CA THR A 262 -1.08 1.11 -10.59
C THR A 262 -1.94 -0.04 -10.09
N GLY A 263 -1.32 -1.17 -9.77
CA GLY A 263 -2.00 -2.36 -9.27
C GLY A 263 -3.08 -2.87 -10.22
N SER A 264 -4.20 -3.31 -9.68
CA SER A 264 -5.40 -3.66 -10.45
C SER A 264 -6.27 -2.44 -10.82
N GLY A 265 -5.79 -1.25 -10.52
CA GLY A 265 -6.52 0.00 -10.74
C GLY A 265 -7.45 0.34 -9.55
N SER A 266 -8.18 1.42 -9.63
CA SER A 266 -8.39 2.25 -10.81
C SER A 266 -7.56 3.55 -10.81
N ALA A 267 -6.58 3.73 -9.89
CA ALA A 267 -5.71 4.89 -9.95
C ALA A 267 -4.76 4.81 -11.16
N ILE A 268 -4.58 5.97 -11.78
CA ILE A 268 -3.63 6.22 -12.86
C ILE A 268 -2.56 7.15 -12.32
N PHE A 269 -1.32 6.94 -12.70
CA PHE A 269 -0.26 7.90 -12.43
C PHE A 269 0.41 8.37 -13.71
N GLY A 270 0.89 9.59 -13.69
CA GLY A 270 1.65 10.20 -14.78
C GLY A 270 2.99 10.72 -14.30
N LEU A 271 3.95 10.85 -15.23
CA LEU A 271 5.28 11.37 -15.02
C LEU A 271 5.45 12.72 -15.70
N TRP A 272 6.05 13.68 -15.02
CA TRP A 272 6.46 14.99 -15.53
C TRP A 272 7.96 15.19 -15.39
N ASN A 273 8.50 16.22 -16.06
CA ASN A 273 9.93 16.48 -16.02
C ASN A 273 10.36 17.15 -14.71
N CYS A 274 9.46 17.87 -14.04
CA CYS A 274 9.73 18.52 -12.76
C CYS A 274 8.50 18.49 -11.84
N ALA A 275 8.72 18.80 -10.57
CA ALA A 275 7.67 18.79 -9.54
C ALA A 275 6.62 19.89 -9.79
N GLU A 276 7.04 21.06 -10.25
CA GLU A 276 6.18 22.22 -10.50
C GLU A 276 5.13 21.92 -11.58
N GLU A 277 5.53 21.25 -12.67
CA GLU A 277 4.61 20.79 -13.71
C GLU A 277 3.59 19.80 -13.16
N ALA A 278 4.04 18.83 -12.35
CA ALA A 278 3.19 17.84 -11.69
C ALA A 278 2.19 18.52 -10.74
N GLU A 279 2.62 19.47 -9.92
CA GLU A 279 1.73 20.22 -9.04
C GLU A 279 0.67 21.02 -9.81
N SER A 280 1.05 21.65 -10.91
CA SER A 280 0.11 22.38 -11.77
C SER A 280 -0.94 21.44 -12.37
N ALA A 281 -0.50 20.27 -12.85
CA ALA A 281 -1.40 19.25 -13.40
C ALA A 281 -2.35 18.68 -12.30
N ALA A 282 -1.84 18.42 -11.10
CA ALA A 282 -2.67 17.96 -9.99
C ALA A 282 -3.77 18.97 -9.62
N ARG A 283 -3.42 20.26 -9.50
CA ARG A 283 -4.41 21.33 -9.25
C ARG A 283 -5.47 21.42 -10.36
N SER A 284 -5.08 21.24 -11.62
CA SER A 284 -6.01 21.24 -12.75
C SER A 284 -7.00 20.09 -12.66
N LEU A 285 -6.54 18.89 -12.28
CA LEU A 285 -7.41 17.72 -12.07
C LEU A 285 -8.37 17.91 -10.89
N GLU A 286 -7.87 18.46 -9.78
CA GLU A 286 -8.72 18.76 -8.61
C GLU A 286 -9.82 19.79 -8.94
N ALA A 287 -9.49 20.81 -9.72
CA ALA A 287 -10.48 21.78 -10.21
C ALA A 287 -11.58 21.15 -11.10
N MET A 288 -11.30 19.99 -11.71
CA MET A 288 -12.27 19.20 -12.46
C MET A 288 -13.04 18.19 -11.57
N GLY A 289 -12.80 18.19 -10.24
CA GLY A 289 -13.43 17.25 -9.30
C GLY A 289 -12.79 15.86 -9.26
N ILE A 290 -11.61 15.69 -9.86
CA ILE A 290 -10.87 14.43 -9.86
C ILE A 290 -9.90 14.46 -8.67
N TRP A 291 -9.92 13.42 -7.82
CA TRP A 291 -8.90 13.27 -6.79
C TRP A 291 -7.53 13.13 -7.44
N ALA A 292 -6.63 14.03 -7.15
CA ALA A 292 -5.27 14.02 -7.69
C ALA A 292 -4.27 14.57 -6.67
N ARG A 293 -3.05 14.04 -6.67
CA ARG A 293 -1.96 14.53 -5.83
C ARG A 293 -0.66 14.46 -6.60
N ALA A 294 0.08 15.57 -6.56
CA ALA A 294 1.49 15.58 -6.94
C ALA A 294 2.31 14.91 -5.83
N THR A 295 3.33 14.16 -6.23
CA THR A 295 4.12 13.33 -5.31
C THR A 295 5.49 13.00 -5.89
N SER A 296 6.30 12.28 -5.12
CA SER A 296 7.56 11.66 -5.56
C SER A 296 7.71 10.28 -4.91
N ILE A 297 8.68 9.51 -5.40
CA ILE A 297 9.06 8.22 -4.81
C ILE A 297 9.69 8.46 -3.43
N LEU A 298 9.39 7.57 -2.50
CA LEU A 298 10.06 7.44 -1.22
C LEU A 298 11.18 6.39 -1.35
N ASP A 299 12.41 6.77 -1.03
CA ASP A 299 13.55 5.83 -0.97
C ASP A 299 13.49 4.95 0.29
N THR A 300 12.91 5.50 1.36
CA THR A 300 12.74 4.80 2.65
C THR A 300 11.38 5.12 3.25
N LEU A 301 10.82 4.15 3.99
CA LEU A 301 9.55 4.36 4.69
C LEU A 301 9.72 5.35 5.86
N PRO A 302 8.67 6.15 6.17
CA PRO A 302 8.66 7.04 7.33
C PRO A 302 8.91 6.28 8.64
N GLU A 303 9.66 6.88 9.55
CA GLU A 303 9.92 6.29 10.86
C GLU A 303 8.69 6.40 11.78
N VAL A 304 8.57 5.45 12.71
CA VAL A 304 7.56 5.48 13.76
C VAL A 304 8.02 6.45 14.83
N SER A 305 7.27 7.53 15.05
CA SER A 305 7.51 8.45 16.16
C SER A 305 6.84 7.92 17.43
N VAL A 306 7.59 7.89 18.54
CA VAL A 306 7.08 7.44 19.84
C VAL A 306 7.12 8.58 20.84
N ARG A 307 6.05 8.73 21.62
CA ARG A 307 5.91 9.70 22.72
C ARG A 307 5.21 9.04 23.91
N ASP A 308 5.39 9.59 25.10
CA ASP A 308 4.52 9.24 26.21
C ASP A 308 3.11 9.78 25.98
N ALA A 309 2.09 9.03 26.41
CA ALA A 309 0.70 9.36 26.09
C ALA A 309 0.24 10.68 26.72
N ASP A 310 0.92 11.13 27.78
CA ASP A 310 0.57 12.34 28.53
C ASP A 310 1.16 13.64 27.95
N ASP A 311 2.14 13.55 27.04
CA ASP A 311 2.87 14.73 26.54
C ASP A 311 2.02 15.71 25.71
N ASP A 312 0.90 15.29 25.13
CA ASP A 312 0.09 16.12 24.21
C ASP A 312 -1.29 16.54 24.80
N GLY A 313 -1.58 16.23 26.07
CA GLY A 313 -2.90 16.49 26.67
C GLY A 313 -4.07 15.73 26.00
N ARG A 314 -3.75 14.81 25.11
CA ARG A 314 -4.69 13.94 24.38
C ARG A 314 -4.64 12.52 24.93
N SER A 315 -4.60 12.38 26.26
CA SER A 315 -4.76 11.05 26.87
C SER A 315 -6.08 10.46 26.43
N PRO A 316 -6.11 9.28 25.84
CA PRO A 316 -7.34 8.69 25.36
C PRO A 316 -8.26 8.40 26.53
N SER A 317 -9.52 8.85 26.45
CA SER A 317 -10.58 8.23 27.24
C SER A 317 -10.75 6.81 26.71
N TRP A 318 -10.33 5.84 27.52
CA TRP A 318 -10.36 4.40 27.18
C TRP A 318 -11.79 3.86 27.18
#